data_d3a531f45ed6967b289e4daeee08392b
#
_entry.id   d3a531f45ed6967b289e4daeee08392b
#
_cell.length_a   1.000
_cell.length_b   1.000
_cell.length_c   1.000
_cell.angle_alpha   90.00
_cell.angle_beta   90.00
_cell.angle_gamma   90.00
#
_symmetry.space_group_name_H-M   'P 1'
#
loop_
_entity.id
_entity.type
_entity.pdbx_description
1 polymer ?
#
loop_
_entity_poly.entity_id
_entity_poly.type
_entity_poly.pdbx_seq_one_letter_code
_entity_poly.pdbx_strand_id
1 'polypeptide(L)'
;MEYTARMNEHALVSRAAAAGSCVLLKNIENTLPFAGSKYYPTRFAIFGIGQIFTPTGLTGMEPWRKIGILDGLTAEPTVKPDALLAHKYRAWALEHPDGSELPLGSL
;
A
#
# COMPACT_ATOMS: atom_id res chain seq x y z
N MET A 1 -9.21 1.13 -20.55
CA MET A 1 -9.55 2.57 -20.42
C MET A 1 -8.27 3.39 -20.52
N GLU A 2 -8.22 4.29 -21.47
CA GLU A 2 -7.09 5.21 -21.56
C GLU A 2 -7.22 6.31 -20.49
N TYR A 3 -6.12 6.59 -19.83
CA TYR A 3 -6.08 7.65 -18.83
C TYR A 3 -5.80 8.98 -19.52
N THR A 4 -6.71 9.91 -19.35
CA THR A 4 -6.51 11.27 -19.86
C THR A 4 -5.52 12.02 -18.97
N ALA A 5 -4.89 13.06 -19.52
CA ALA A 5 -4.01 13.96 -18.75
C ALA A 5 -4.75 14.54 -17.54
N ARG A 6 -6.04 14.85 -17.68
CA ARG A 6 -6.89 15.35 -16.59
C ARG A 6 -7.04 14.33 -15.45
N MET A 7 -7.20 13.03 -15.77
CA MET A 7 -7.30 11.98 -14.75
C MET A 7 -5.99 11.86 -13.98
N ASN A 8 -4.85 11.98 -14.65
CA ASN A 8 -3.56 11.98 -14.00
C ASN A 8 -3.36 13.19 -13.09
N GLU A 9 -3.80 14.37 -13.50
CA GLU A 9 -3.78 15.58 -12.67
C GLU A 9 -4.66 15.40 -11.43
N HIS A 10 -5.85 14.84 -11.58
CA HIS A 10 -6.73 14.53 -10.45
C HIS A 10 -6.12 13.53 -9.49
N ALA A 11 -5.41 12.53 -10.00
CA ALA A 11 -4.71 11.55 -9.16
C ALA A 11 -3.62 12.21 -8.32
N LEU A 12 -2.88 13.17 -8.86
CA LEU A 12 -1.88 13.94 -8.12
C LEU A 12 -2.51 14.78 -7.00
N VAL A 13 -3.65 15.41 -7.27
CA VAL A 13 -4.40 16.17 -6.25
C VAL A 13 -4.91 15.24 -5.15
N SER A 14 -5.47 14.09 -5.50
CA SER A 14 -5.92 13.08 -4.54
C SER A 14 -4.79 12.60 -3.65
N ARG A 15 -3.64 12.32 -4.23
CA ARG A 15 -2.44 11.91 -3.50
C ARG A 15 -1.98 12.98 -2.51
N ALA A 16 -1.91 14.23 -2.94
CA ALA A 16 -1.52 15.35 -2.09
C ALA A 16 -2.51 15.55 -0.93
N ALA A 17 -3.81 15.44 -1.20
CA ALA A 17 -4.84 15.54 -0.18
C ALA A 17 -4.75 14.43 0.85
N ALA A 18 -4.55 13.20 0.40
CA ALA A 18 -4.39 12.04 1.29
C ALA A 18 -3.15 12.18 2.18
N ALA A 19 -2.02 12.57 1.61
CA ALA A 19 -0.78 12.78 2.36
C ALA A 19 -0.94 13.92 3.38
N GLY A 20 -1.58 15.02 2.98
CA GLY A 20 -1.80 16.17 3.85
C GLY A 20 -2.83 15.95 4.95
N SER A 21 -3.67 14.94 4.82
CA SER A 21 -4.68 14.60 5.83
C SER A 21 -4.17 13.70 6.94
N CYS A 22 -2.97 13.16 6.82
CA CYS A 22 -2.37 12.32 7.84
C CYS A 22 -1.92 13.17 9.03
N VAL A 23 -2.29 12.75 10.24
CA VAL A 23 -1.92 13.42 11.49
C VAL A 23 -1.10 12.45 12.35
N LEU A 24 0.10 12.86 12.71
CA LEU A 24 0.97 12.09 13.58
C LEU A 24 0.56 12.31 15.03
N LEU A 25 -0.10 11.33 15.64
CA LEU A 25 -0.64 11.44 16.99
C LEU A 25 0.39 11.14 18.08
N LYS A 26 1.37 10.32 17.78
CA LYS A 26 2.39 9.89 18.75
C LYS A 26 3.65 9.51 18.01
N ASN A 27 4.80 10.01 18.48
CA ASN A 27 6.10 9.70 17.90
C ASN A 27 7.15 9.66 19.02
N ILE A 28 7.20 8.54 19.73
CA ILE A 28 8.13 8.34 20.84
C ILE A 28 9.53 8.10 20.28
N GLU A 29 10.53 8.75 20.87
CA GLU A 29 11.95 8.62 20.51
C GLU A 29 12.25 8.98 19.04
N ASN A 30 11.40 9.79 18.43
CA ASN A 30 11.56 10.20 17.03
C ASN A 30 11.69 9.01 16.07
N THR A 31 10.87 7.97 16.27
CA THR A 31 10.84 6.80 15.39
C THR A 31 10.57 7.17 13.94
N LEU A 32 9.70 8.16 13.73
CA LEU A 32 9.40 8.70 12.41
C LEU A 32 10.03 10.09 12.24
N PRO A 33 10.53 10.43 11.05
CA PRO A 33 10.68 9.57 9.88
C PRO A 33 11.76 8.51 10.07
N PHE A 34 11.62 7.39 9.31
CA PHE A 34 12.65 6.36 9.31
C PHE A 34 13.95 6.87 8.68
N ALA A 35 15.08 6.43 9.24
CA ALA A 35 16.41 6.89 8.80
C ALA A 35 16.89 6.25 7.48
N GLY A 36 16.03 5.45 6.81
CA GLY A 36 16.40 4.80 5.57
C GLY A 36 16.75 5.77 4.45
N SER A 37 17.69 5.36 3.60
CA SER A 37 18.06 6.10 2.40
C SER A 37 17.89 5.20 1.17
N LYS A 38 18.02 5.79 0.01
CA LYS A 38 18.00 5.08 -1.27
C LYS A 38 19.04 3.95 -1.35
N TYR A 39 20.21 4.12 -0.73
CA TYR A 39 21.28 3.12 -0.71
C TYR A 39 21.18 2.13 0.45
N TYR A 40 20.60 2.57 1.55
CA TYR A 40 20.39 1.76 2.75
C TYR A 40 18.93 1.89 3.20
N PRO A 41 18.00 1.29 2.45
CA PRO A 41 16.58 1.42 2.76
C PRO A 41 16.22 0.74 4.07
N THR A 42 15.24 1.30 4.77
CA THR A 42 14.67 0.66 5.96
C THR A 42 13.85 -0.55 5.54
N ARG A 43 14.12 -1.70 6.16
CA ARG A 43 13.45 -2.96 5.85
C ARG A 43 12.17 -3.12 6.66
N PHE A 44 11.12 -3.59 6.01
CA PHE A 44 9.82 -3.82 6.63
C PHE A 44 9.31 -5.23 6.35
N ALA A 45 8.78 -5.88 7.39
CA ALA A 45 7.94 -7.06 7.23
C ALA A 45 6.49 -6.60 7.33
N ILE A 46 5.73 -6.73 6.27
CA ILE A 46 4.36 -6.25 6.19
C ILE A 46 3.42 -7.44 6.24
N PHE A 47 2.55 -7.47 7.25
CA PHE A 47 1.59 -8.54 7.48
C PHE A 47 0.17 -8.04 7.22
N GLY A 48 -0.69 -8.96 6.84
CA GLY A 48 -2.11 -8.67 6.61
C GLY A 48 -2.46 -8.51 5.15
N ILE A 49 -3.61 -9.05 4.76
CA ILE A 49 -4.06 -9.06 3.37
C ILE A 49 -4.49 -7.69 2.87
N GLY A 50 -4.82 -6.77 3.78
CA GLY A 50 -5.15 -5.40 3.43
C GLY A 50 -4.03 -4.64 2.72
N GLN A 51 -2.81 -5.15 2.78
CA GLN A 51 -1.70 -4.58 2.02
C GLN A 51 -1.84 -4.73 0.51
N ILE A 52 -2.64 -5.69 0.04
CA ILE A 52 -2.83 -6.02 -1.38
C ILE A 52 -4.21 -5.61 -1.86
N PHE A 53 -5.26 -5.97 -1.12
CA PHE A 53 -6.63 -5.70 -1.52
C PHE A 53 -7.04 -4.26 -1.22
N THR A 54 -7.59 -3.61 -2.23
CA THR A 54 -8.15 -2.27 -2.12
C THR A 54 -9.67 -2.38 -1.98
N PRO A 55 -10.25 -1.95 -0.87
CA PRO A 55 -11.70 -1.99 -0.74
C PRO A 55 -12.37 -1.09 -1.77
N THR A 56 -13.48 -1.58 -2.32
CA THR A 56 -14.27 -0.84 -3.32
C THR A 56 -15.17 0.24 -2.70
N GLY A 57 -15.19 0.34 -1.40
CA GLY A 57 -16.02 1.29 -0.67
C GLY A 57 -17.50 0.88 -0.65
N LEU A 58 -18.31 1.73 -0.04
CA LEU A 58 -19.75 1.49 0.13
C LEU A 58 -20.55 1.48 -1.18
N THR A 59 -20.03 2.13 -2.23
CA THR A 59 -20.68 2.24 -3.53
C THR A 59 -20.40 1.06 -4.46
N GLY A 60 -19.45 0.21 -4.11
CA GLY A 60 -19.01 -0.89 -4.97
C GLY A 60 -18.32 -0.46 -6.25
N MET A 61 -17.98 0.82 -6.38
CA MET A 61 -17.29 1.32 -7.58
C MET A 61 -15.86 0.83 -7.63
N GLU A 62 -15.50 0.24 -8.77
CA GLU A 62 -14.10 -0.12 -9.02
C GLU A 62 -13.25 1.13 -9.24
N PRO A 63 -12.13 1.29 -8.54
CA PRO A 63 -11.22 2.37 -8.83
C PRO A 63 -10.56 2.15 -10.20
N TRP A 64 -10.34 3.23 -10.94
CA TRP A 64 -9.67 3.15 -12.23
C TRP A 64 -8.20 2.70 -12.12
N ARG A 65 -7.63 2.85 -10.95
CA ARG A 65 -6.26 2.45 -10.63
C ARG A 65 -6.21 1.90 -9.22
N LYS A 66 -5.79 0.65 -9.08
CA LYS A 66 -5.68 -0.02 -7.79
C LYS A 66 -4.25 0.02 -7.28
N ILE A 67 -4.03 0.77 -6.20
CA ILE A 67 -2.73 0.83 -5.51
C ILE A 67 -2.96 0.48 -4.05
N GLY A 68 -2.42 -0.66 -3.64
CA GLY A 68 -2.46 -1.08 -2.24
C GLY A 68 -1.28 -0.51 -1.43
N ILE A 69 -1.28 -0.78 -0.15
CA ILE A 69 -0.22 -0.35 0.77
C ILE A 69 1.15 -0.92 0.34
N LEU A 70 1.17 -2.21 -0.03
CA LEU A 70 2.40 -2.86 -0.48
C LEU A 70 2.96 -2.21 -1.75
N ASP A 71 2.10 -1.85 -2.70
CA ASP A 71 2.50 -1.17 -3.93
C ASP A 71 3.12 0.19 -3.64
N GLY A 72 2.51 0.97 -2.76
CA GLY A 72 3.00 2.28 -2.36
C GLY A 72 4.36 2.21 -1.66
N LEU A 73 4.53 1.26 -0.75
CA LEU A 73 5.79 1.07 -0.05
C LEU A 73 6.89 0.52 -0.96
N THR A 74 6.54 -0.35 -1.91
CA THR A 74 7.51 -0.87 -2.89
C THR A 74 8.02 0.25 -3.81
N ALA A 75 7.19 1.23 -4.12
CA ALA A 75 7.58 2.36 -4.96
C ALA A 75 8.47 3.38 -4.22
N GLU A 76 8.48 3.37 -2.89
CA GLU A 76 9.29 4.31 -2.10
C GLU A 76 10.73 3.81 -1.97
N PRO A 77 11.74 4.56 -2.49
CA PRO A 77 13.13 4.07 -2.51
C PRO A 77 13.80 3.99 -1.13
N THR A 78 13.26 4.68 -0.12
CA THR A 78 13.84 4.69 1.23
C THR A 78 13.35 3.56 2.12
N VAL A 79 12.39 2.78 1.66
CA VAL A 79 11.86 1.61 2.37
C VAL A 79 11.92 0.37 1.47
N LYS A 80 12.11 -0.79 2.08
CA LYS A 80 12.16 -2.06 1.36
C LYS A 80 11.31 -3.10 2.07
N PRO A 81 10.13 -3.43 1.54
CA PRO A 81 9.34 -4.55 2.05
C PRO A 81 10.08 -5.88 1.88
N ASP A 82 9.89 -6.80 2.82
CA ASP A 82 10.46 -8.14 2.73
C ASP A 82 9.93 -8.85 1.48
N ALA A 83 10.83 -9.22 0.57
CA ALA A 83 10.48 -9.77 -0.73
C ALA A 83 9.81 -11.14 -0.65
N LEU A 84 10.26 -12.00 0.26
CA LEU A 84 9.69 -13.34 0.41
C LEU A 84 8.27 -13.28 0.96
N LEU A 85 8.07 -12.46 1.98
CA LEU A 85 6.75 -12.26 2.59
C LEU A 85 5.78 -11.63 1.59
N ALA A 86 6.20 -10.60 0.87
CA ALA A 86 5.42 -9.97 -0.19
C ALA A 86 5.03 -10.98 -1.28
N HIS A 87 5.95 -11.84 -1.69
CA HIS A 87 5.67 -12.88 -2.67
C HIS A 87 4.60 -13.87 -2.19
N LYS A 88 4.66 -14.28 -0.94
CA LYS A 88 3.66 -15.18 -0.36
C LYS A 88 2.25 -14.56 -0.36
N TYR A 89 2.13 -13.30 0.03
CA TYR A 89 0.84 -12.60 0.00
C TYR A 89 0.30 -12.42 -1.42
N ARG A 90 1.16 -12.07 -2.38
CA ARG A 90 0.75 -11.90 -3.77
C ARG A 90 0.32 -13.23 -4.39
N ALA A 91 1.03 -14.31 -4.12
CA ALA A 91 0.67 -15.66 -4.60
C ALA A 91 -0.69 -16.11 -4.03
N TRP A 92 -0.90 -15.88 -2.73
CA TRP A 92 -2.19 -16.17 -2.08
C TRP A 92 -3.33 -15.36 -2.71
N ALA A 93 -3.10 -14.08 -2.97
CA ALA A 93 -4.10 -13.20 -3.57
C ALA A 93 -4.51 -13.63 -4.98
N LEU A 94 -3.59 -14.18 -5.77
CA LEU A 94 -3.90 -14.71 -7.09
C LEU A 94 -4.82 -15.94 -7.03
N GLU A 95 -4.70 -16.74 -5.99
CA GLU A 95 -5.55 -17.91 -5.77
C GLU A 95 -6.90 -17.54 -5.15
N HIS A 96 -7.00 -16.39 -4.50
CA HIS A 96 -8.19 -15.92 -3.79
C HIS A 96 -8.53 -14.48 -4.19
N PRO A 97 -8.98 -14.27 -5.44
CA PRO A 97 -9.15 -12.90 -5.98
C PRO A 97 -10.23 -12.07 -5.29
N ASP A 98 -11.16 -12.69 -4.59
CA ASP A 98 -12.20 -12.02 -3.83
C ASP A 98 -11.82 -11.75 -2.36
N GLY A 99 -10.69 -12.25 -1.92
CA GLY A 99 -10.25 -12.11 -0.53
C GLY A 99 -11.08 -12.90 0.49
N SER A 100 -12.05 -13.73 0.04
CA SER A 100 -13.09 -14.35 0.88
C SER A 100 -12.53 -15.49 1.63
N GLU A 101 -11.68 -16.03 1.89
CA GLU A 101 -11.25 -17.26 2.61
C GLU A 101 -9.94 -17.11 3.35
N LEU A 102 -9.76 -15.95 3.98
CA LEU A 102 -8.61 -15.78 4.85
C LEU A 102 -8.85 -16.55 6.15
N PRO A 103 -8.19 -17.67 6.38
CA PRO A 103 -8.17 -18.23 7.72
C PRO A 103 -7.46 -17.27 8.64
N LEU A 104 -8.12 -16.84 9.69
CA LEU A 104 -7.53 -15.95 10.69
C LEU A 104 -6.25 -16.60 11.24
N GLY A 105 -5.12 -15.90 11.09
CA GLY A 105 -3.85 -16.33 11.62
C GLY A 105 -3.02 -17.30 10.77
N SER A 106 -3.37 -17.51 9.49
CA SER A 106 -2.67 -18.46 8.64
C SER A 106 -1.52 -17.87 7.80
N LEU A 107 -1.32 -16.57 7.86
CA LEU A 107 -0.26 -15.90 7.09
C LEU A 107 0.78 -15.23 7.97
#